data_330ac6aa6d9822341ea928d2d4ca5f28
#
_entry.id   330ac6aa6d9822341ea928d2d4ca5f28
#
_cell.length_a   1.000
_cell.length_b   1.000
_cell.length_c   1.000
_cell.angle_alpha   90.00
_cell.angle_beta   90.00
_cell.angle_gamma   90.00
#
_symmetry.space_group_name_H-M   'P 1'
#
loop_
_entity.id
_entity.type
_entity.pdbx_description
1 polymer ?
#
loop_
_entity_poly.entity_id
_entity_poly.type
_entity_poly.pdbx_seq_one_letter_code
_entity_poly.pdbx_strand_id
1 'polypeptide(L)'
;MGGQKPEGMKKHICTGLLAHVDAGKTTLSEAILYTTGTIRKLGRVDNKDAFLDTYQLERARGITIFSKQAELTLGDTAVTLLDTPGHVDFSAEMERTLQVLDYAVLVINGADGVQGHTETLWRLLKRYRIPVFLFVNKMDQPGTDREALLSGLKRRLDSAVTDFTGVTAGTDGILSYSGDRENGEEIFEEISMAGEELLEEYLERGILSVDPVRRAVKERRLFPCYFGSALKLTGVEEFLKGFETFTAGTGYSREFGARVFKISRDSQGNRLTHLKITGGSLKVKSFLDQEQTEKVNQIRIYSGEKFELASEAEAGCICVVTGPSDTRPGQGFGVERSGKSPLLEPVLTYQVILPDGADAHVMLKNLRLLEEEDPLLHIVWDETLGEIRAQVMGQVQMEILKSQILERFGVEVDFGTGNIVYKETIQRPVEGVGHFEPLRHYAE
;
A
#
# COMPACT_ATOMS: atom_id res chain seq x y z
N MET A 1 6.69 -23.21 16.95
CA MET A 1 5.38 -23.90 16.90
C MET A 1 4.71 -23.38 15.65
N GLY A 2 4.68 -24.19 14.58
CA GLY A 2 4.07 -23.81 13.30
C GLY A 2 2.57 -23.65 13.49
N GLY A 3 2.06 -22.46 13.29
CA GLY A 3 0.64 -22.19 13.22
C GLY A 3 0.07 -22.86 11.98
N GLN A 4 -0.60 -23.99 12.16
CA GLN A 4 -1.49 -24.53 11.12
C GLN A 4 -2.55 -23.45 10.83
N LYS A 5 -2.70 -23.04 9.56
CA LYS A 5 -3.87 -22.25 9.13
C LYS A 5 -5.12 -23.02 9.59
N PRO A 6 -6.09 -22.39 10.28
CA PRO A 6 -7.32 -23.08 10.64
C PRO A 6 -8.00 -23.58 9.35
N GLU A 7 -8.30 -24.88 9.29
CA GLU A 7 -9.15 -25.45 8.24
C GLU A 7 -10.51 -24.75 8.27
N GLY A 8 -10.82 -24.00 7.20
CA GLY A 8 -12.12 -23.33 7.07
C GLY A 8 -12.10 -21.82 6.80
N MET A 9 -10.92 -21.20 6.69
CA MET A 9 -10.82 -19.75 6.43
C MET A 9 -11.38 -19.41 5.05
N LYS A 10 -12.54 -18.76 5.02
CA LYS A 10 -13.33 -18.51 3.79
C LYS A 10 -12.96 -17.24 3.05
N LYS A 11 -12.20 -16.32 3.69
CA LYS A 11 -11.98 -14.96 3.19
C LYS A 11 -10.52 -14.56 3.43
N HIS A 12 -9.85 -14.09 2.39
CA HIS A 12 -8.53 -13.51 2.48
C HIS A 12 -8.56 -12.08 1.95
N ILE A 13 -8.03 -11.12 2.70
CA ILE A 13 -8.03 -9.69 2.37
C ILE A 13 -6.64 -9.12 2.54
N CYS A 14 -6.16 -8.43 1.52
CA CYS A 14 -4.96 -7.59 1.59
C CYS A 14 -5.40 -6.14 1.81
N THR A 15 -5.04 -5.54 2.95
CA THR A 15 -5.37 -4.16 3.28
C THR A 15 -4.13 -3.33 3.56
N GLY A 16 -4.13 -2.09 3.07
CA GLY A 16 -3.05 -1.13 3.29
C GLY A 16 -3.46 -0.03 4.27
N LEU A 17 -2.56 0.33 5.18
CA LEU A 17 -2.70 1.53 5.99
C LEU A 17 -2.01 2.70 5.29
N LEU A 18 -2.79 3.75 5.02
CA LEU A 18 -2.33 4.97 4.38
C LEU A 18 -2.59 6.16 5.30
N ALA A 19 -1.65 7.09 5.34
CA ALA A 19 -1.79 8.26 6.20
C ALA A 19 -0.90 9.41 5.72
N HIS A 20 -1.27 10.63 6.06
CA HIS A 20 -0.30 11.72 6.13
C HIS A 20 0.69 11.48 7.28
N VAL A 21 1.87 12.09 7.19
CA VAL A 21 2.89 12.06 8.25
C VAL A 21 2.24 12.45 9.59
N ASP A 22 2.65 11.81 10.67
CA ASP A 22 2.17 12.04 12.04
C ASP A 22 0.67 11.76 12.30
N ALA A 23 -0.08 11.19 11.36
CA ALA A 23 -1.46 10.78 11.64
C ALA A 23 -1.54 9.56 12.60
N GLY A 24 -0.42 8.90 12.88
CA GLY A 24 -0.35 7.75 13.79
C GLY A 24 -0.61 6.41 13.11
N LYS A 25 -0.21 6.29 11.84
CA LYS A 25 -0.33 5.07 11.05
C LYS A 25 0.34 3.87 11.72
N THR A 26 1.63 3.96 12.05
CA THR A 26 2.38 2.88 12.73
C THR A 26 1.80 2.57 14.10
N THR A 27 1.32 3.58 14.84
CA THR A 27 0.63 3.35 16.11
C THR A 27 -0.66 2.55 15.93
N LEU A 28 -1.42 2.81 14.85
CA LEU A 28 -2.62 2.05 14.53
C LEU A 28 -2.26 0.63 14.06
N SER A 29 -1.20 0.45 13.27
CA SER A 29 -0.69 -0.89 12.91
C SER A 29 -0.40 -1.74 14.16
N GLU A 30 0.33 -1.16 15.13
CA GLU A 30 0.65 -1.81 16.39
C GLU A 30 -0.60 -2.14 17.22
N ALA A 31 -1.54 -1.18 17.29
CA ALA A 31 -2.81 -1.37 17.99
C ALA A 31 -3.65 -2.51 17.38
N ILE A 32 -3.72 -2.58 16.05
CA ILE A 32 -4.39 -3.67 15.32
C ILE A 32 -3.72 -5.02 15.64
N LEU A 33 -2.41 -5.12 15.50
CA LEU A 33 -1.66 -6.35 15.73
C LEU A 33 -1.75 -6.81 17.19
N TYR A 34 -1.76 -5.88 18.14
CA TYR A 34 -1.94 -6.18 19.55
C TYR A 34 -3.37 -6.65 19.87
N THR A 35 -4.39 -5.94 19.40
CA THR A 35 -5.80 -6.25 19.64
C THR A 35 -6.19 -7.60 19.04
N THR A 36 -5.61 -7.97 17.90
CA THR A 36 -5.81 -9.29 17.27
C THR A 36 -4.97 -10.41 17.89
N GLY A 37 -4.12 -10.10 18.87
CA GLY A 37 -3.24 -11.08 19.52
C GLY A 37 -2.06 -11.54 18.65
N THR A 38 -1.81 -10.92 17.51
CA THR A 38 -0.67 -11.21 16.63
C THR A 38 0.65 -10.89 17.32
N ILE A 39 0.68 -9.81 18.09
CA ILE A 39 1.81 -9.44 18.95
C ILE A 39 1.40 -9.44 20.41
N ARG A 40 2.33 -9.80 21.31
CA ARG A 40 2.06 -9.91 22.77
C ARG A 40 2.29 -8.60 23.51
N LYS A 41 3.09 -7.70 22.98
CA LYS A 41 3.45 -6.42 23.57
C LYS A 41 3.15 -5.33 22.55
N LEU A 42 2.46 -4.28 22.99
CA LEU A 42 2.23 -3.09 22.17
C LEU A 42 3.55 -2.34 22.00
N GLY A 43 4.09 -2.31 20.77
CA GLY A 43 5.25 -1.50 20.42
C GLY A 43 4.88 -0.02 20.34
N ARG A 44 5.87 0.86 20.48
CA ARG A 44 5.71 2.31 20.35
C ARG A 44 6.79 2.90 19.46
N VAL A 45 6.42 3.75 18.56
CA VAL A 45 7.35 4.48 17.68
C VAL A 45 8.33 5.29 18.51
N ASP A 46 7.87 5.97 19.56
CA ASP A 46 8.70 6.77 20.48
C ASP A 46 9.78 5.94 21.19
N ASN A 47 9.48 4.67 21.49
CA ASN A 47 10.40 3.73 22.13
C ASN A 47 11.28 2.99 21.12
N LYS A 48 11.05 3.17 19.81
CA LYS A 48 11.74 2.48 18.71
C LYS A 48 11.61 0.93 18.77
N ASP A 49 10.52 0.43 19.35
CA ASP A 49 10.23 -1.00 19.52
C ASP A 49 8.96 -1.45 18.75
N ALA A 50 8.51 -0.68 17.76
CA ALA A 50 7.40 -1.04 16.90
C ALA A 50 7.75 -2.28 16.04
N PHE A 51 6.81 -3.23 15.93
CA PHE A 51 7.00 -4.54 15.28
C PHE A 51 7.30 -4.40 13.78
N LEU A 52 6.69 -3.42 13.11
CA LEU A 52 6.88 -3.19 11.69
C LEU A 52 8.05 -2.26 11.37
N ASP A 53 8.55 -1.44 12.30
CA ASP A 53 9.71 -0.57 12.08
C ASP A 53 11.02 -1.35 12.25
N THR A 54 11.41 -2.10 11.23
CA THR A 54 12.54 -3.03 11.29
C THR A 54 13.85 -2.40 10.83
N TYR A 55 13.80 -1.38 9.96
CA TYR A 55 14.97 -0.73 9.42
C TYR A 55 15.52 0.37 10.36
N GLN A 56 16.84 0.40 10.57
CA GLN A 56 17.45 1.33 11.54
C GLN A 56 17.16 2.80 11.23
N LEU A 57 17.15 3.19 9.97
CA LEU A 57 16.84 4.56 9.55
C LEU A 57 15.38 4.94 9.81
N GLU A 58 14.44 3.99 9.67
CA GLU A 58 13.02 4.19 10.04
C GLU A 58 12.90 4.47 11.54
N ARG A 59 13.55 3.62 12.37
CA ARG A 59 13.59 3.80 13.83
C ARG A 59 14.27 5.10 14.26
N ALA A 60 15.32 5.51 13.56
CA ALA A 60 16.04 6.74 13.88
C ALA A 60 15.23 8.00 13.58
N ARG A 61 14.41 7.96 12.51
CA ARG A 61 13.64 9.11 12.01
C ARG A 61 12.17 9.08 12.41
N GLY A 62 11.66 7.94 12.89
CA GLY A 62 10.24 7.77 13.22
C GLY A 62 9.31 7.78 11.99
N ILE A 63 9.82 7.42 10.80
CA ILE A 63 9.06 7.38 9.55
C ILE A 63 9.16 6.01 8.89
N THR A 64 8.09 5.53 8.29
CA THR A 64 8.09 4.32 7.44
C THR A 64 8.64 4.69 6.07
N ILE A 65 9.67 3.97 5.60
CA ILE A 65 10.33 4.17 4.31
C ILE A 65 9.87 3.09 3.32
N PHE A 66 9.82 1.85 3.78
CA PHE A 66 9.46 0.68 2.97
C PHE A 66 8.14 0.07 3.42
N SER A 67 7.34 -0.36 2.45
CA SER A 67 6.13 -1.12 2.74
C SER A 67 6.48 -2.46 3.39
N LYS A 68 5.82 -2.77 4.50
CA LYS A 68 6.00 -4.00 5.28
C LYS A 68 4.68 -4.69 5.49
N GLN A 69 4.72 -6.00 5.70
CA GLN A 69 3.53 -6.80 5.89
C GLN A 69 3.50 -7.49 7.24
N ALA A 70 2.29 -7.69 7.73
CA ALA A 70 1.98 -8.57 8.86
C ALA A 70 0.72 -9.38 8.53
N GLU A 71 0.75 -10.64 8.93
CA GLU A 71 -0.41 -11.53 8.82
C GLU A 71 -1.18 -11.50 10.14
N LEU A 72 -2.51 -11.35 10.06
CA LEU A 72 -3.40 -11.40 11.21
C LEU A 72 -4.71 -12.09 10.87
N THR A 73 -5.47 -12.47 11.87
CA THR A 73 -6.78 -13.11 11.71
C THR A 73 -7.85 -12.29 12.41
N LEU A 74 -8.95 -12.03 11.69
CA LEU A 74 -10.18 -11.43 12.23
C LEU A 74 -11.33 -12.41 12.03
N GLY A 75 -11.79 -13.05 13.11
CA GLY A 75 -12.79 -14.12 13.00
C GLY A 75 -12.38 -15.19 11.98
N ASP A 76 -13.17 -15.35 10.92
CA ASP A 76 -12.89 -16.29 9.82
C ASP A 76 -12.11 -15.66 8.65
N THR A 77 -11.63 -14.42 8.79
CA THR A 77 -10.93 -13.68 7.75
C THR A 77 -9.43 -13.66 8.02
N ALA A 78 -8.63 -14.13 7.05
CA ALA A 78 -7.19 -13.90 7.02
C ALA A 78 -6.93 -12.52 6.42
N VAL A 79 -6.17 -11.69 7.11
CA VAL A 79 -5.84 -10.34 6.67
C VAL A 79 -4.34 -10.18 6.57
N THR A 80 -3.86 -9.82 5.38
CA THR A 80 -2.51 -9.30 5.18
C THR A 80 -2.55 -7.78 5.33
N LEU A 81 -1.97 -7.27 6.39
CA LEU A 81 -1.82 -5.84 6.64
C LEU A 81 -0.52 -5.34 6.00
N LEU A 82 -0.61 -4.37 5.10
CA LEU A 82 0.52 -3.67 4.50
C LEU A 82 0.65 -2.29 5.13
N ASP A 83 1.72 -2.07 5.89
CA ASP A 83 2.08 -0.74 6.37
C ASP A 83 2.85 0.00 5.28
N THR A 84 2.33 1.14 4.81
CA THR A 84 2.89 1.89 3.68
C THR A 84 3.61 3.15 4.15
N PRO A 85 4.59 3.68 3.39
CA PRO A 85 5.18 4.97 3.69
C PRO A 85 4.14 6.08 3.77
N GLY A 86 4.25 6.94 4.79
CA GLY A 86 3.38 8.12 4.97
C GLY A 86 4.01 9.44 4.48
N HIS A 87 5.32 9.45 4.21
CA HIS A 87 6.02 10.65 3.76
C HIS A 87 5.92 10.80 2.23
N VAL A 88 5.76 12.04 1.77
CA VAL A 88 5.58 12.35 0.35
C VAL A 88 6.75 11.88 -0.53
N ASP A 89 7.97 11.89 -0.03
CA ASP A 89 9.15 11.45 -0.76
C ASP A 89 9.15 9.94 -1.08
N PHE A 90 8.34 9.15 -0.38
CA PHE A 90 8.17 7.70 -0.60
C PHE A 90 6.81 7.35 -1.20
N SER A 91 6.11 8.34 -1.75
CA SER A 91 4.80 8.13 -2.38
C SER A 91 4.83 7.14 -3.54
N ALA A 92 5.97 7.00 -4.22
CA ALA A 92 6.17 6.02 -5.28
C ALA A 92 6.10 4.58 -4.76
N GLU A 93 6.74 4.27 -3.64
CA GLU A 93 6.66 2.97 -2.96
C GLU A 93 5.22 2.69 -2.49
N MET A 94 4.58 3.70 -1.91
CA MET A 94 3.17 3.61 -1.51
C MET A 94 2.28 3.34 -2.73
N GLU A 95 2.42 4.07 -3.84
CA GLU A 95 1.59 3.90 -5.04
C GLU A 95 1.75 2.49 -5.66
N ARG A 96 2.96 1.92 -5.65
CA ARG A 96 3.19 0.54 -6.09
C ARG A 96 2.40 -0.45 -5.23
N THR A 97 2.36 -0.23 -3.92
CA THR A 97 1.62 -1.07 -2.98
C THR A 97 0.10 -1.01 -3.22
N LEU A 98 -0.45 0.13 -3.65
CA LEU A 98 -1.88 0.25 -3.96
C LEU A 98 -2.37 -0.79 -4.98
N GLN A 99 -1.52 -1.21 -5.90
CA GLN A 99 -1.90 -2.14 -6.97
C GLN A 99 -2.25 -3.56 -6.49
N VAL A 100 -1.95 -3.88 -5.24
CA VAL A 100 -2.19 -5.21 -4.64
C VAL A 100 -3.18 -5.19 -3.48
N LEU A 101 -3.74 -4.02 -3.14
CA LEU A 101 -4.73 -3.89 -2.07
C LEU A 101 -6.13 -4.34 -2.52
N ASP A 102 -6.84 -5.03 -1.64
CA ASP A 102 -8.27 -5.27 -1.75
C ASP A 102 -9.07 -4.14 -1.08
N TYR A 103 -8.54 -3.61 0.01
CA TYR A 103 -9.08 -2.48 0.78
C TYR A 103 -7.95 -1.57 1.26
N ALA A 104 -8.30 -0.35 1.62
CA ALA A 104 -7.41 0.59 2.27
C ALA A 104 -8.04 1.14 3.55
N VAL A 105 -7.20 1.41 4.54
CA VAL A 105 -7.57 2.17 5.73
C VAL A 105 -6.85 3.50 5.66
N LEU A 106 -7.59 4.58 5.48
CA LEU A 106 -7.06 5.94 5.47
C LEU A 106 -7.10 6.51 6.88
N VAL A 107 -5.93 6.68 7.48
CA VAL A 107 -5.77 7.19 8.84
C VAL A 107 -5.65 8.71 8.80
N ILE A 108 -6.48 9.38 9.59
CA ILE A 108 -6.58 10.85 9.64
C ILE A 108 -6.30 11.30 11.07
N ASN A 109 -5.51 12.35 11.23
CA ASN A 109 -5.27 12.95 12.53
C ASN A 109 -6.50 13.79 12.93
N GLY A 110 -7.12 13.49 14.08
CA GLY A 110 -8.29 14.20 14.58
C GLY A 110 -8.03 15.67 14.92
N ALA A 111 -6.81 16.04 15.29
CA ALA A 111 -6.46 17.42 15.57
C ALA A 111 -6.31 18.28 14.30
N ASP A 112 -5.79 17.67 13.20
CA ASP A 112 -5.46 18.39 11.97
C ASP A 112 -6.53 18.23 10.88
N GLY A 113 -7.35 17.19 10.95
CA GLY A 113 -8.34 16.84 9.93
C GLY A 113 -7.71 16.47 8.59
N VAL A 114 -8.40 16.80 7.50
CA VAL A 114 -7.94 16.51 6.13
C VAL A 114 -6.83 17.47 5.73
N GLN A 115 -5.67 16.93 5.35
CA GLN A 115 -4.52 17.69 4.86
C GLN A 115 -4.31 17.48 3.36
N GLY A 116 -3.45 18.29 2.72
CA GLY A 116 -3.20 18.22 1.28
C GLY A 116 -2.72 16.84 0.81
N HIS A 117 -1.85 16.18 1.59
CA HIS A 117 -1.42 14.81 1.25
C HIS A 117 -2.55 13.79 1.39
N THR A 118 -3.45 13.96 2.37
CA THR A 118 -4.66 13.13 2.51
C THR A 118 -5.53 13.19 1.25
N GLU A 119 -5.71 14.37 0.66
CA GLU A 119 -6.44 14.51 -0.61
C GLU A 119 -5.71 13.84 -1.79
N THR A 120 -4.37 13.88 -1.79
CA THR A 120 -3.57 13.16 -2.80
C THR A 120 -3.77 11.65 -2.67
N LEU A 121 -3.69 11.11 -1.45
CA LEU A 121 -3.97 9.70 -1.17
C LEU A 121 -5.39 9.31 -1.60
N TRP A 122 -6.40 10.16 -1.30
CA TRP A 122 -7.77 9.93 -1.71
C TRP A 122 -7.93 9.85 -3.23
N ARG A 123 -7.28 10.75 -3.99
CA ARG A 123 -7.29 10.74 -5.46
C ARG A 123 -6.64 9.47 -6.02
N LEU A 124 -5.54 9.00 -5.43
CA LEU A 124 -4.91 7.74 -5.81
C LEU A 124 -5.83 6.55 -5.53
N LEU A 125 -6.41 6.46 -4.33
CA LEU A 125 -7.38 5.41 -3.97
C LEU A 125 -8.58 5.39 -4.93
N LYS A 126 -9.05 6.55 -5.38
CA LYS A 126 -10.10 6.68 -6.40
C LYS A 126 -9.62 6.18 -7.77
N ARG A 127 -8.41 6.55 -8.20
CA ARG A 127 -7.79 6.11 -9.48
C ARG A 127 -7.64 4.59 -9.56
N TYR A 128 -7.21 3.98 -8.46
CA TYR A 128 -7.02 2.53 -8.35
C TYR A 128 -8.30 1.78 -7.99
N ARG A 129 -9.41 2.50 -7.75
CA ARG A 129 -10.72 1.96 -7.35
C ARG A 129 -10.68 1.09 -6.09
N ILE A 130 -9.83 1.44 -5.13
CA ILE A 130 -9.69 0.70 -3.88
C ILE A 130 -10.78 1.15 -2.91
N PRO A 131 -11.60 0.21 -2.36
CA PRO A 131 -12.54 0.51 -1.28
C PRO A 131 -11.81 1.03 -0.04
N VAL A 132 -12.39 2.01 0.65
CA VAL A 132 -11.71 2.72 1.74
C VAL A 132 -12.55 2.71 3.00
N PHE A 133 -11.89 2.37 4.10
CA PHE A 133 -12.32 2.67 5.46
C PHE A 133 -11.53 3.87 5.98
N LEU A 134 -12.15 4.73 6.75
CA LEU A 134 -11.49 5.85 7.40
C LEU A 134 -11.36 5.57 8.89
N PHE A 135 -10.19 5.89 9.46
CA PHE A 135 -9.98 5.88 10.91
C PHE A 135 -9.45 7.24 11.35
N VAL A 136 -10.31 8.01 12.02
CA VAL A 136 -9.92 9.30 12.60
C VAL A 136 -9.27 9.05 13.95
N ASN A 137 -7.95 9.16 13.96
CA ASN A 137 -7.10 8.82 15.09
C ASN A 137 -6.83 10.03 15.97
N LYS A 138 -6.29 9.80 17.18
CA LYS A 138 -5.92 10.83 18.15
C LYS A 138 -7.13 11.65 18.69
N MET A 139 -8.30 11.05 18.75
CA MET A 139 -9.50 11.68 19.29
C MET A 139 -9.42 12.00 20.81
N ASP A 140 -8.36 11.53 21.46
CA ASP A 140 -8.02 11.83 22.85
C ASP A 140 -7.30 13.18 23.03
N GLN A 141 -6.95 13.85 21.94
CA GLN A 141 -6.32 15.18 22.01
C GLN A 141 -7.35 16.27 22.27
N PRO A 142 -6.99 17.30 23.07
CA PRO A 142 -7.88 18.43 23.33
C PRO A 142 -8.23 19.18 22.03
N GLY A 143 -9.51 19.58 21.91
CA GLY A 143 -9.99 20.37 20.77
C GLY A 143 -10.43 19.55 19.56
N THR A 144 -10.42 18.22 19.63
CA THR A 144 -11.03 17.38 18.60
C THR A 144 -12.55 17.46 18.67
N ASP A 145 -13.19 17.74 17.55
CA ASP A 145 -14.64 17.80 17.38
C ASP A 145 -15.07 16.81 16.29
N ARG A 146 -15.81 15.78 16.68
CA ARG A 146 -16.24 14.67 15.81
C ARG A 146 -17.14 15.15 14.67
N GLU A 147 -18.11 16.00 14.96
CA GLU A 147 -19.08 16.48 13.97
C GLU A 147 -18.41 17.41 12.96
N ALA A 148 -17.56 18.33 13.42
CA ALA A 148 -16.78 19.19 12.55
C ALA A 148 -15.80 18.40 11.65
N LEU A 149 -15.18 17.34 12.21
CA LEU A 149 -14.30 16.44 11.46
C LEU A 149 -15.10 15.67 10.40
N LEU A 150 -16.23 15.07 10.76
CA LEU A 150 -17.08 14.34 9.80
C LEU A 150 -17.54 15.24 8.64
N SER A 151 -18.02 16.45 8.98
CA SER A 151 -18.39 17.47 7.99
C SER A 151 -17.24 17.84 7.06
N GLY A 152 -16.03 17.98 7.64
CA GLY A 152 -14.81 18.24 6.90
C GLY A 152 -14.45 17.10 5.93
N LEU A 153 -14.56 15.85 6.37
CA LEU A 153 -14.34 14.65 5.57
C LEU A 153 -15.34 14.57 4.41
N LYS A 154 -16.64 14.75 4.69
CA LYS A 154 -17.71 14.77 3.67
C LYS A 154 -17.44 15.81 2.59
N ARG A 155 -17.05 17.02 2.98
CA ARG A 155 -16.80 18.13 2.04
C ARG A 155 -15.55 17.96 1.22
N ARG A 156 -14.45 17.47 1.80
CA ARG A 156 -13.11 17.46 1.16
C ARG A 156 -12.78 16.13 0.46
N LEU A 157 -13.35 15.02 0.92
CA LEU A 157 -13.09 13.70 0.35
C LEU A 157 -14.27 13.19 -0.47
N ASP A 158 -15.39 12.86 0.23
CA ASP A 158 -16.60 12.37 -0.42
C ASP A 158 -17.82 12.50 0.49
N SER A 159 -18.96 12.90 -0.06
CA SER A 159 -20.22 13.05 0.71
C SER A 159 -20.74 11.73 1.28
N ALA A 160 -20.34 10.59 0.72
CA ALA A 160 -20.71 9.25 1.17
C ALA A 160 -19.85 8.73 2.35
N VAL A 161 -19.01 9.57 2.96
CA VAL A 161 -18.33 9.26 4.22
C VAL A 161 -19.34 9.30 5.34
N THR A 162 -19.59 8.14 5.97
CA THR A 162 -20.59 8.00 7.03
C THR A 162 -19.95 7.47 8.30
N ASP A 163 -20.38 7.95 9.46
CA ASP A 163 -19.92 7.50 10.76
C ASP A 163 -20.49 6.12 11.09
N PHE A 164 -19.62 5.13 11.19
CA PHE A 164 -19.96 3.74 11.51
C PHE A 164 -19.68 3.36 12.96
N THR A 165 -19.27 4.33 13.79
CA THR A 165 -19.09 4.08 15.23
C THR A 165 -20.45 3.73 15.84
N GLY A 166 -20.53 2.59 16.52
CA GLY A 166 -21.79 2.07 17.07
C GLY A 166 -22.62 1.22 16.10
N VAL A 167 -22.30 1.22 14.79
CA VAL A 167 -22.97 0.36 13.81
C VAL A 167 -22.43 -1.07 13.90
N THR A 168 -23.30 -2.02 14.16
CA THR A 168 -22.99 -3.45 14.29
C THR A 168 -23.97 -4.28 13.45
N ALA A 169 -23.67 -5.56 13.28
CA ALA A 169 -24.58 -6.50 12.64
C ALA A 169 -24.98 -7.61 13.59
N GLY A 170 -26.26 -7.93 13.62
CA GLY A 170 -26.78 -9.09 14.31
C GLY A 170 -26.40 -10.40 13.60
N THR A 171 -26.67 -11.54 14.25
CA THR A 171 -26.49 -12.89 13.68
C THR A 171 -27.46 -13.17 12.53
N ASP A 172 -28.52 -12.39 12.42
CA ASP A 172 -29.52 -12.38 11.35
C ASP A 172 -29.03 -11.56 10.10
N GLY A 173 -27.88 -10.93 10.20
CA GLY A 173 -27.32 -10.09 9.14
C GLY A 173 -27.98 -8.72 9.00
N ILE A 174 -28.74 -8.29 10.00
CA ILE A 174 -29.41 -6.97 10.04
C ILE A 174 -28.54 -6.01 10.84
N LEU A 175 -28.41 -4.75 10.35
CA LEU A 175 -27.70 -3.71 11.06
C LEU A 175 -28.44 -3.28 12.32
N SER A 176 -27.69 -2.97 13.35
CA SER A 176 -28.16 -2.37 14.60
C SER A 176 -27.19 -1.26 15.01
N TYR A 177 -27.69 -0.33 15.83
CA TYR A 177 -26.89 0.77 16.37
C TYR A 177 -26.88 0.67 17.91
N SER A 178 -25.69 0.79 18.49
CA SER A 178 -25.50 0.63 19.95
C SER A 178 -25.71 1.90 20.76
N GLY A 179 -25.92 3.06 20.09
CA GLY A 179 -26.23 4.35 20.72
C GLY A 179 -27.74 4.60 20.92
N ASP A 180 -28.11 5.88 21.02
CA ASP A 180 -29.51 6.26 21.10
C ASP A 180 -30.23 6.05 19.75
N ARG A 181 -31.57 5.89 19.82
CA ARG A 181 -32.38 5.54 18.66
C ARG A 181 -32.38 6.62 17.57
N GLU A 182 -32.39 7.90 17.97
CA GLU A 182 -32.52 9.04 17.06
C GLU A 182 -31.26 9.16 16.18
N ASN A 183 -30.08 9.07 16.77
CA ASN A 183 -28.81 9.02 16.03
C ASN A 183 -28.69 7.77 15.14
N GLY A 184 -29.22 6.63 15.58
CA GLY A 184 -29.26 5.41 14.78
C GLY A 184 -30.12 5.53 13.53
N GLU A 185 -31.29 6.16 13.61
CA GLU A 185 -32.16 6.42 12.47
C GLU A 185 -31.48 7.35 11.45
N GLU A 186 -30.83 8.43 11.88
CA GLU A 186 -30.09 9.36 11.02
C GLU A 186 -28.93 8.67 10.28
N ILE A 187 -28.15 7.85 10.97
CA ILE A 187 -27.04 7.08 10.37
C ILE A 187 -27.58 6.07 9.33
N PHE A 188 -28.70 5.39 9.61
CA PHE A 188 -29.26 4.44 8.66
C PHE A 188 -29.88 5.12 7.45
N GLU A 189 -30.44 6.31 7.59
CA GLU A 189 -30.81 7.14 6.46
C GLU A 189 -29.63 7.49 5.59
N GLU A 190 -28.52 7.95 6.18
CA GLU A 190 -27.30 8.23 5.42
C GLU A 190 -26.77 6.97 4.68
N ILE A 191 -26.73 5.81 5.35
CA ILE A 191 -26.28 4.56 4.73
C ILE A 191 -27.20 4.19 3.56
N SER A 192 -28.52 4.37 3.72
CA SER A 192 -29.52 4.03 2.71
C SER A 192 -29.32 4.82 1.40
N MET A 193 -28.84 6.04 1.50
CA MET A 193 -28.56 6.91 0.34
C MET A 193 -27.40 6.42 -0.54
N ALA A 194 -26.63 5.42 -0.11
CA ALA A 194 -25.52 4.87 -0.86
C ALA A 194 -25.94 3.97 -2.04
N GLY A 195 -27.23 3.70 -2.24
CA GLY A 195 -27.71 2.95 -3.39
C GLY A 195 -29.21 2.65 -3.33
N GLU A 196 -29.80 2.47 -4.52
CA GLU A 196 -31.22 2.24 -4.71
C GLU A 196 -31.73 1.02 -3.87
N GLU A 197 -31.00 -0.09 -3.90
CA GLU A 197 -31.32 -1.30 -3.13
C GLU A 197 -31.38 -1.03 -1.61
N LEU A 198 -30.41 -0.25 -1.09
CA LEU A 198 -30.37 0.13 0.33
C LEU A 198 -31.53 1.06 0.69
N LEU A 199 -31.86 2.00 -0.20
CA LEU A 199 -32.95 2.95 0.01
C LEU A 199 -34.30 2.23 0.01
N GLU A 200 -34.54 1.32 -0.94
CA GLU A 200 -35.74 0.52 -1.03
C GLU A 200 -35.94 -0.35 0.26
N GLU A 201 -34.86 -1.06 0.67
CA GLU A 201 -34.90 -1.90 1.87
C GLU A 201 -35.27 -1.07 3.13
N TYR A 202 -34.64 0.11 3.25
CA TYR A 202 -34.88 0.98 4.41
C TYR A 202 -36.27 1.57 4.40
N LEU A 203 -36.77 2.05 3.26
CA LEU A 203 -38.14 2.62 3.15
C LEU A 203 -39.26 1.58 3.34
N GLU A 204 -39.06 0.37 2.84
CA GLU A 204 -40.06 -0.68 2.92
C GLU A 204 -40.10 -1.39 4.29
N ARG A 205 -38.91 -1.61 4.88
CA ARG A 205 -38.77 -2.49 6.05
C ARG A 205 -38.24 -1.79 7.30
N GLY A 206 -37.74 -0.57 7.18
CA GLY A 206 -37.07 0.16 8.27
C GLY A 206 -35.79 -0.47 8.79
N ILE A 207 -35.15 -1.33 7.98
CA ILE A 207 -33.95 -2.06 8.33
C ILE A 207 -32.94 -1.97 7.19
N LEU A 208 -31.66 -2.26 7.48
CA LEU A 208 -30.59 -2.41 6.49
C LEU A 208 -29.86 -3.75 6.71
N SER A 209 -29.67 -4.48 5.65
CA SER A 209 -28.92 -5.73 5.65
C SER A 209 -27.43 -5.52 5.37
N VAL A 210 -26.58 -6.38 5.94
CA VAL A 210 -25.11 -6.31 5.80
C VAL A 210 -24.64 -6.45 4.35
N ASP A 211 -25.22 -7.36 3.57
CA ASP A 211 -24.71 -7.67 2.22
C ASP A 211 -24.86 -6.52 1.23
N PRO A 212 -25.97 -5.77 1.14
CA PRO A 212 -26.05 -4.54 0.36
C PRO A 212 -25.03 -3.48 0.79
N VAL A 213 -24.82 -3.31 2.11
CA VAL A 213 -23.82 -2.39 2.65
C VAL A 213 -22.40 -2.80 2.23
N ARG A 214 -22.05 -4.09 2.34
CA ARG A 214 -20.76 -4.62 1.85
C ARG A 214 -20.55 -4.32 0.37
N ARG A 215 -21.59 -4.47 -0.46
CA ARG A 215 -21.51 -4.13 -1.90
C ARG A 215 -21.27 -2.64 -2.09
N ALA A 216 -22.00 -1.78 -1.39
CA ALA A 216 -21.82 -0.34 -1.47
C ALA A 216 -20.40 0.10 -1.07
N VAL A 217 -19.82 -0.47 -0.01
CA VAL A 217 -18.44 -0.24 0.41
C VAL A 217 -17.46 -0.72 -0.68
N LYS A 218 -17.62 -1.96 -1.18
CA LYS A 218 -16.77 -2.54 -2.20
C LYS A 218 -16.77 -1.75 -3.51
N GLU A 219 -17.91 -1.20 -3.88
CA GLU A 219 -18.13 -0.38 -5.08
C GLU A 219 -17.76 1.10 -4.88
N ARG A 220 -17.27 1.47 -3.68
CA ARG A 220 -16.91 2.84 -3.34
C ARG A 220 -18.10 3.82 -3.40
N ARG A 221 -19.28 3.36 -3.08
CA ARG A 221 -20.49 4.18 -2.92
C ARG A 221 -20.74 4.58 -1.46
N LEU A 222 -20.02 3.94 -0.53
CA LEU A 222 -20.08 4.18 0.92
C LEU A 222 -18.68 4.03 1.51
N PHE A 223 -18.35 4.93 2.45
CA PHE A 223 -17.04 4.95 3.09
C PHE A 223 -17.20 4.95 4.61
N PRO A 224 -17.10 3.78 5.26
CA PRO A 224 -17.22 3.69 6.71
C PRO A 224 -16.10 4.47 7.41
N CYS A 225 -16.47 5.36 8.34
CA CYS A 225 -15.59 6.17 9.14
C CYS A 225 -15.72 5.78 10.62
N TYR A 226 -14.57 5.60 11.28
CA TYR A 226 -14.48 5.28 12.71
C TYR A 226 -13.63 6.33 13.41
N PHE A 227 -13.95 6.61 14.68
CA PHE A 227 -13.24 7.57 15.51
C PHE A 227 -12.61 6.88 16.71
N GLY A 228 -11.34 7.22 17.02
CA GLY A 228 -10.67 6.58 18.13
C GLY A 228 -9.29 7.15 18.46
N SER A 229 -8.59 6.45 19.34
CA SER A 229 -7.19 6.69 19.68
C SER A 229 -6.43 5.36 19.65
N ALA A 230 -5.59 5.19 18.65
CA ALA A 230 -4.73 4.02 18.53
C ALA A 230 -3.79 3.87 19.73
N LEU A 231 -3.28 4.99 20.27
CA LEU A 231 -2.41 4.99 21.43
C LEU A 231 -3.09 4.46 22.69
N LYS A 232 -4.40 4.74 22.85
CA LYS A 232 -5.22 4.30 23.98
C LYS A 232 -6.07 3.07 23.69
N LEU A 233 -5.95 2.50 22.49
CA LEU A 233 -6.74 1.39 21.97
C LEU A 233 -8.27 1.68 21.89
N THR A 234 -8.68 2.92 22.03
CA THR A 234 -10.09 3.32 21.97
C THR A 234 -10.58 3.29 20.52
N GLY A 235 -11.74 2.65 20.28
CA GLY A 235 -12.34 2.54 18.94
C GLY A 235 -11.67 1.54 18.01
N VAL A 236 -10.51 0.96 18.39
CA VAL A 236 -9.76 0.01 17.52
C VAL A 236 -10.49 -1.33 17.37
N GLU A 237 -10.99 -1.88 18.48
CA GLU A 237 -11.76 -3.14 18.44
C GLU A 237 -13.05 -2.99 17.64
N GLU A 238 -13.74 -1.89 17.80
CA GLU A 238 -14.95 -1.56 17.07
C GLU A 238 -14.68 -1.41 15.56
N PHE A 239 -13.62 -0.67 15.20
CA PHE A 239 -13.16 -0.58 13.83
C PHE A 239 -12.86 -1.97 13.23
N LEU A 240 -12.16 -2.84 13.96
CA LEU A 240 -11.82 -4.18 13.48
C LEU A 240 -13.06 -5.05 13.26
N LYS A 241 -14.04 -5.00 14.15
CA LYS A 241 -15.33 -5.69 13.99
C LYS A 241 -16.09 -5.17 12.76
N GLY A 242 -16.13 -3.85 12.57
CA GLY A 242 -16.74 -3.24 11.40
C GLY A 242 -15.98 -3.57 10.11
N PHE A 243 -14.66 -3.57 10.14
CA PHE A 243 -13.84 -3.97 9.00
C PHE A 243 -14.13 -5.42 8.58
N GLU A 244 -14.18 -6.36 9.53
CA GLU A 244 -14.55 -7.75 9.28
C GLU A 244 -15.98 -7.87 8.70
N THR A 245 -16.93 -7.16 9.30
CA THR A 245 -18.35 -7.19 8.94
C THR A 245 -18.60 -6.63 7.55
N PHE A 246 -18.02 -5.46 7.22
CA PHE A 246 -18.36 -4.70 6.02
C PHE A 246 -17.38 -4.90 4.85
N THR A 247 -16.39 -5.77 4.99
CA THR A 247 -15.56 -6.19 3.86
C THR A 247 -16.11 -7.45 3.20
N ALA A 248 -16.03 -7.51 1.87
CA ALA A 248 -16.35 -8.70 1.09
C ALA A 248 -15.06 -9.36 0.61
N GLY A 249 -15.05 -10.67 0.53
CA GLY A 249 -13.94 -11.40 -0.11
C GLY A 249 -13.78 -11.03 -1.58
N THR A 250 -12.56 -11.14 -2.10
CA THR A 250 -12.29 -10.97 -3.52
C THR A 250 -12.52 -12.30 -4.24
N GLY A 251 -13.36 -12.28 -5.27
CA GLY A 251 -13.55 -13.44 -6.16
C GLY A 251 -12.35 -13.56 -7.10
N TYR A 252 -11.42 -14.45 -6.80
CA TYR A 252 -10.25 -14.70 -7.63
C TYR A 252 -10.54 -15.72 -8.75
N SER A 253 -9.84 -15.57 -9.89
CA SER A 253 -9.86 -16.56 -10.96
C SER A 253 -9.34 -17.93 -10.47
N ARG A 254 -9.81 -19.01 -11.11
CA ARG A 254 -9.21 -20.35 -10.91
C ARG A 254 -7.88 -20.51 -11.65
N GLU A 255 -7.68 -19.74 -12.71
CA GLU A 255 -6.43 -19.75 -13.47
C GLU A 255 -5.37 -18.93 -12.75
N PHE A 256 -4.10 -19.34 -12.89
CA PHE A 256 -2.99 -18.64 -12.26
C PHE A 256 -2.91 -17.19 -12.71
N GLY A 257 -2.76 -16.31 -11.74
CA GLY A 257 -2.48 -14.90 -11.91
C GLY A 257 -1.65 -14.38 -10.75
N ALA A 258 -0.68 -13.51 -11.04
CA ALA A 258 0.12 -12.85 -10.02
C ALA A 258 0.51 -11.45 -10.46
N ARG A 259 0.65 -10.52 -9.50
CA ARG A 259 1.14 -9.15 -9.72
C ARG A 259 2.33 -8.86 -8.84
N VAL A 260 3.44 -8.45 -9.46
CA VAL A 260 4.62 -7.96 -8.75
C VAL A 260 4.38 -6.51 -8.32
N PHE A 261 4.67 -6.19 -7.07
CA PHE A 261 4.53 -4.80 -6.60
C PHE A 261 5.83 -4.22 -6.04
N LYS A 262 6.80 -5.09 -5.69
CA LYS A 262 8.06 -4.66 -5.10
C LYS A 262 9.18 -5.64 -5.44
N ILE A 263 10.38 -5.11 -5.61
CA ILE A 263 11.63 -5.85 -5.63
C ILE A 263 12.45 -5.39 -4.42
N SER A 264 13.14 -6.32 -3.77
CA SER A 264 14.10 -6.03 -2.71
C SER A 264 15.22 -7.04 -2.70
N ARG A 265 16.21 -6.89 -1.82
CA ARG A 265 17.29 -7.86 -1.61
C ARG A 265 17.38 -8.21 -0.14
N ASP A 266 17.67 -9.49 0.15
CA ASP A 266 17.93 -9.93 1.51
C ASP A 266 19.37 -9.54 1.95
N SER A 267 19.72 -9.82 3.20
CA SER A 267 21.05 -9.52 3.79
C SER A 267 22.21 -10.23 3.07
N GLN A 268 21.92 -11.24 2.26
CA GLN A 268 22.90 -11.97 1.45
C GLN A 268 22.98 -11.42 0.00
N GLY A 269 22.19 -10.38 -0.32
CA GLY A 269 22.11 -9.81 -1.66
C GLY A 269 21.22 -10.58 -2.63
N ASN A 270 20.52 -11.63 -2.18
CA ASN A 270 19.60 -12.38 -3.04
C ASN A 270 18.40 -11.51 -3.42
N ARG A 271 18.03 -11.55 -4.67
CA ARG A 271 16.88 -10.83 -5.21
C ARG A 271 15.58 -11.45 -4.73
N LEU A 272 14.69 -10.62 -4.23
CA LEU A 272 13.37 -10.96 -3.70
C LEU A 272 12.29 -10.29 -4.55
N THR A 273 11.41 -11.08 -5.13
CA THR A 273 10.25 -10.58 -5.88
C THR A 273 9.01 -10.70 -5.01
N HIS A 274 8.43 -9.55 -4.63
CA HIS A 274 7.21 -9.48 -3.85
C HIS A 274 6.00 -9.45 -4.78
N LEU A 275 5.06 -10.35 -4.56
CA LEU A 275 3.89 -10.46 -5.43
C LEU A 275 2.63 -10.85 -4.67
N LYS A 276 1.49 -10.45 -5.23
CA LYS A 276 0.17 -10.94 -4.83
C LYS A 276 -0.28 -12.00 -5.83
N ILE A 277 -0.76 -13.12 -5.33
CA ILE A 277 -1.43 -14.11 -6.16
C ILE A 277 -2.87 -13.62 -6.41
N THR A 278 -3.20 -13.36 -7.67
CA THR A 278 -4.51 -12.81 -8.09
C THR A 278 -5.41 -13.85 -8.76
N GLY A 279 -4.94 -15.09 -8.85
CA GLY A 279 -5.71 -16.22 -9.36
C GLY A 279 -4.99 -17.54 -9.16
N GLY A 280 -5.73 -18.63 -9.03
CA GLY A 280 -5.19 -19.98 -8.85
C GLY A 280 -4.23 -20.10 -7.68
N SER A 281 -3.07 -20.70 -7.92
CA SER A 281 -2.00 -20.85 -6.94
C SER A 281 -0.62 -20.87 -7.59
N LEU A 282 0.40 -20.53 -6.81
CA LEU A 282 1.81 -20.57 -7.19
C LEU A 282 2.52 -21.65 -6.37
N LYS A 283 3.23 -22.56 -7.03
CA LYS A 283 3.99 -23.64 -6.38
C LYS A 283 5.49 -23.41 -6.50
N VAL A 284 6.24 -23.88 -5.51
CA VAL A 284 7.70 -23.96 -5.59
C VAL A 284 8.10 -24.83 -6.77
N LYS A 285 9.15 -24.44 -7.50
CA LYS A 285 9.66 -25.05 -8.74
C LYS A 285 8.81 -24.82 -9.99
N SER A 286 7.65 -24.14 -9.91
CA SER A 286 6.92 -23.66 -11.08
C SER A 286 7.56 -22.40 -11.67
N PHE A 287 7.02 -21.93 -12.78
CA PHE A 287 7.43 -20.71 -13.46
C PHE A 287 6.33 -19.66 -13.36
N LEU A 288 6.72 -18.39 -13.30
CA LEU A 288 5.77 -17.27 -13.31
C LEU A 288 5.25 -17.00 -14.72
N ASP A 289 6.09 -17.22 -15.72
CA ASP A 289 5.88 -16.93 -17.13
C ASP A 289 5.64 -18.21 -17.96
N GLN A 290 5.03 -18.04 -19.13
CA GLN A 290 4.80 -19.15 -20.08
C GLN A 290 6.10 -19.59 -20.81
N GLU A 291 7.08 -18.68 -20.91
CA GLU A 291 8.37 -18.92 -21.56
C GLU A 291 9.32 -19.73 -20.68
N GLN A 292 8.93 -20.00 -19.43
CA GLN A 292 9.69 -20.78 -18.44
C GLN A 292 11.07 -20.17 -18.12
N THR A 293 11.17 -18.85 -18.11
CA THR A 293 12.38 -18.12 -17.77
C THR A 293 12.43 -17.77 -16.28
N GLU A 294 11.29 -17.43 -15.67
CA GLU A 294 11.19 -16.95 -14.30
C GLU A 294 10.79 -18.06 -13.32
N LYS A 295 11.78 -18.92 -12.98
CA LYS A 295 11.58 -20.05 -12.08
C LYS A 295 11.52 -19.66 -10.61
N VAL A 296 10.52 -20.17 -9.89
CA VAL A 296 10.35 -19.98 -8.45
C VAL A 296 11.15 -21.02 -7.67
N ASN A 297 12.16 -20.58 -6.93
CA ASN A 297 12.98 -21.47 -6.10
C ASN A 297 12.42 -21.64 -4.69
N GLN A 298 11.92 -20.57 -4.07
CA GLN A 298 11.32 -20.56 -2.74
C GLN A 298 10.13 -19.60 -2.73
N ILE A 299 9.16 -19.91 -1.87
CA ILE A 299 8.05 -19.02 -1.53
C ILE A 299 8.17 -18.70 -0.04
N ARG A 300 8.24 -17.41 0.32
CA ARG A 300 8.34 -16.90 1.69
C ARG A 300 7.10 -16.08 2.00
N ILE A 301 6.45 -16.36 3.11
CA ILE A 301 5.34 -15.54 3.66
C ILE A 301 5.92 -14.76 4.85
N TYR A 302 5.98 -13.43 4.71
CA TYR A 302 6.56 -12.57 5.74
C TYR A 302 5.51 -12.11 6.75
N SER A 303 5.94 -11.95 8.01
CA SER A 303 5.23 -11.21 9.04
C SER A 303 6.25 -10.44 9.88
N GLY A 304 6.36 -9.14 9.65
CA GLY A 304 7.49 -8.33 10.13
C GLY A 304 8.82 -8.77 9.52
N GLU A 305 9.84 -8.99 10.35
CA GLU A 305 11.17 -9.46 9.91
C GLU A 305 11.23 -10.96 9.61
N LYS A 306 10.29 -11.71 10.15
CA LYS A 306 10.29 -13.18 10.06
C LYS A 306 9.50 -13.64 8.85
N PHE A 307 9.89 -14.77 8.29
CA PHE A 307 9.14 -15.43 7.24
C PHE A 307 9.03 -16.94 7.50
N GLU A 308 7.97 -17.50 6.93
CA GLU A 308 7.77 -18.95 6.85
C GLU A 308 7.92 -19.39 5.38
N LEU A 309 8.50 -20.58 5.18
CA LEU A 309 8.59 -21.20 3.86
C LEU A 309 7.27 -21.90 3.54
N ALA A 310 6.71 -21.59 2.38
CA ALA A 310 5.52 -22.26 1.88
C ALA A 310 5.87 -23.09 0.63
N SER A 311 5.20 -24.23 0.47
CA SER A 311 5.29 -25.04 -0.75
C SER A 311 4.40 -24.49 -1.87
N GLU A 312 3.33 -23.76 -1.48
CA GLU A 312 2.32 -23.19 -2.36
C GLU A 312 1.76 -21.89 -1.74
N ALA A 313 1.44 -20.91 -2.58
CA ALA A 313 0.72 -19.70 -2.22
C ALA A 313 -0.57 -19.62 -3.05
N GLU A 314 -1.71 -19.48 -2.36
CA GLU A 314 -3.04 -19.41 -2.97
C GLU A 314 -3.44 -17.97 -3.32
N ALA A 315 -4.46 -17.83 -4.17
CA ALA A 315 -5.02 -16.54 -4.54
C ALA A 315 -5.43 -15.71 -3.31
N GLY A 316 -5.11 -14.42 -3.34
CA GLY A 316 -5.26 -13.47 -2.23
C GLY A 316 -4.01 -13.32 -1.36
N CYS A 317 -3.08 -14.27 -1.40
CA CYS A 317 -1.85 -14.24 -0.60
C CYS A 317 -0.85 -13.22 -1.16
N ILE A 318 -0.22 -12.47 -0.26
CA ILE A 318 1.02 -11.74 -0.54
C ILE A 318 2.19 -12.65 -0.20
N CYS A 319 3.06 -12.91 -1.15
CA CYS A 319 4.24 -13.73 -0.94
C CYS A 319 5.48 -13.11 -1.59
N VAL A 320 6.63 -13.61 -1.16
CA VAL A 320 7.93 -13.23 -1.70
C VAL A 320 8.59 -14.45 -2.29
N VAL A 321 9.05 -14.36 -3.51
CA VAL A 321 9.72 -15.47 -4.19
C VAL A 321 11.18 -15.16 -4.48
N THR A 322 12.00 -16.21 -4.44
CA THR A 322 13.38 -16.19 -4.94
C THR A 322 13.47 -17.00 -6.23
N GLY A 323 14.44 -16.65 -7.06
CA GLY A 323 14.68 -17.32 -8.35
C GLY A 323 14.44 -16.43 -9.55
N PRO A 324 13.29 -15.74 -9.66
CA PRO A 324 13.05 -14.81 -10.76
C PRO A 324 14.10 -13.70 -10.84
N SER A 325 14.59 -13.40 -12.06
CA SER A 325 15.72 -12.50 -12.30
C SER A 325 15.35 -11.20 -13.02
N ASP A 326 14.32 -11.19 -13.86
CA ASP A 326 13.93 -10.02 -14.68
C ASP A 326 12.50 -9.54 -14.41
N THR A 327 11.96 -9.85 -13.24
CA THR A 327 10.65 -9.33 -12.83
C THR A 327 10.73 -7.85 -12.45
N ARG A 328 9.64 -7.09 -12.66
CA ARG A 328 9.58 -5.63 -12.38
C ARG A 328 8.32 -5.26 -11.60
N PRO A 329 8.39 -4.24 -10.72
CA PRO A 329 7.19 -3.72 -10.07
C PRO A 329 6.12 -3.31 -11.09
N GLY A 330 4.87 -3.71 -10.85
CA GLY A 330 3.74 -3.49 -11.77
C GLY A 330 3.54 -4.59 -12.81
N GLN A 331 4.47 -5.53 -12.96
CA GLN A 331 4.34 -6.64 -13.93
C GLN A 331 3.27 -7.63 -13.48
N GLY A 332 2.43 -8.06 -14.44
CA GLY A 332 1.43 -9.10 -14.26
C GLY A 332 1.86 -10.40 -14.92
N PHE A 333 1.46 -11.54 -14.32
CA PHE A 333 1.69 -12.88 -14.83
C PHE A 333 0.39 -13.67 -14.93
N GLY A 334 0.34 -14.65 -15.83
CA GLY A 334 -0.84 -15.47 -16.06
C GLY A 334 -2.02 -14.65 -16.58
N VAL A 335 -3.18 -14.74 -15.91
CA VAL A 335 -4.38 -13.98 -16.28
C VAL A 335 -4.32 -12.51 -15.83
N GLU A 336 -3.32 -12.16 -15.01
CA GLU A 336 -3.16 -10.80 -14.51
C GLU A 336 -2.45 -9.93 -15.55
N ARG A 337 -3.02 -8.75 -15.81
CA ARG A 337 -2.40 -7.76 -16.71
C ARG A 337 -1.41 -6.89 -15.93
N SER A 338 -0.39 -6.39 -16.62
CA SER A 338 0.52 -5.41 -16.04
C SER A 338 -0.24 -4.19 -15.52
N GLY A 339 0.23 -3.66 -14.39
CA GLY A 339 -0.38 -2.55 -13.69
C GLY A 339 -0.32 -1.24 -14.48
N LYS A 340 -1.00 -0.21 -13.94
CA LYS A 340 -0.94 1.15 -14.47
C LYS A 340 0.42 1.77 -14.16
N SER A 341 0.91 2.63 -15.05
CA SER A 341 2.07 3.47 -14.76
C SER A 341 1.80 4.35 -13.53
N PRO A 342 2.81 4.55 -12.66
CA PRO A 342 2.68 5.45 -11.53
C PRO A 342 2.23 6.85 -11.96
N LEU A 343 1.44 7.50 -11.11
CA LEU A 343 1.04 8.91 -11.29
C LEU A 343 2.08 9.85 -10.69
N LEU A 344 2.66 9.40 -9.58
CA LEU A 344 3.65 10.18 -8.85
C LEU A 344 5.04 9.87 -9.42
N GLU A 345 5.68 10.87 -9.98
CA GLU A 345 7.01 10.77 -10.59
C GLU A 345 7.93 11.82 -10.02
N PRO A 346 9.24 11.53 -9.93
CA PRO A 346 10.24 12.51 -9.50
C PRO A 346 10.26 13.73 -10.42
N VAL A 347 10.45 14.89 -9.82
CA VAL A 347 10.56 16.16 -10.54
C VAL A 347 11.98 16.76 -10.48
N LEU A 348 12.87 16.14 -9.71
CA LEU A 348 14.24 16.59 -9.51
C LEU A 348 15.23 15.51 -9.94
N THR A 349 16.27 15.92 -10.65
CA THR A 349 17.42 15.07 -10.99
C THR A 349 18.68 15.66 -10.35
N TYR A 350 19.51 14.80 -9.80
CA TYR A 350 20.76 15.18 -9.12
C TYR A 350 21.92 14.41 -9.70
N GLN A 351 23.09 15.08 -9.78
CA GLN A 351 24.37 14.41 -10.02
C GLN A 351 24.75 13.66 -8.75
N VAL A 352 25.22 12.41 -8.92
CA VAL A 352 25.82 11.61 -7.84
C VAL A 352 27.32 11.90 -7.84
N ILE A 353 27.81 12.56 -6.79
CA ILE A 353 29.21 12.93 -6.63
C ILE A 353 29.91 11.80 -5.90
N LEU A 354 30.90 11.20 -6.57
CA LEU A 354 31.70 10.11 -6.02
C LEU A 354 32.94 10.67 -5.31
N PRO A 355 33.43 10.01 -4.24
CA PRO A 355 34.69 10.36 -3.62
C PRO A 355 35.86 10.08 -4.55
N ASP A 356 36.99 10.75 -4.30
CA ASP A 356 38.22 10.61 -5.07
C ASP A 356 38.67 9.13 -5.12
N GLY A 357 38.96 8.65 -6.34
CA GLY A 357 39.42 7.28 -6.57
C GLY A 357 38.30 6.23 -6.66
N ALA A 358 37.04 6.58 -6.52
CA ALA A 358 35.93 5.66 -6.73
C ALA A 358 35.72 5.42 -8.25
N ASP A 359 35.48 4.16 -8.62
CA ASP A 359 35.19 3.78 -10.00
C ASP A 359 33.72 4.05 -10.35
N ALA A 360 33.47 5.00 -11.26
CA ALA A 360 32.15 5.39 -11.70
C ALA A 360 31.37 4.24 -12.38
N HIS A 361 32.04 3.35 -13.12
CA HIS A 361 31.37 2.24 -13.77
C HIS A 361 30.93 1.15 -12.77
N VAL A 362 31.73 0.92 -11.73
CA VAL A 362 31.34 0.03 -10.62
C VAL A 362 30.16 0.63 -9.87
N MET A 363 30.22 1.94 -9.58
CA MET A 363 29.11 2.61 -8.89
C MET A 363 27.84 2.64 -9.74
N LEU A 364 27.94 2.84 -11.05
CA LEU A 364 26.79 2.77 -11.95
C LEU A 364 26.09 1.40 -11.88
N LYS A 365 26.84 0.30 -11.85
CA LYS A 365 26.28 -1.05 -11.67
C LYS A 365 25.57 -1.17 -10.31
N ASN A 366 26.18 -0.66 -9.25
CA ASN A 366 25.60 -0.67 -7.90
C ASN A 366 24.30 0.13 -7.83
N LEU A 367 24.27 1.32 -8.44
CA LEU A 367 23.07 2.15 -8.50
C LEU A 367 21.96 1.51 -9.35
N ARG A 368 22.29 0.75 -10.40
CA ARG A 368 21.32 -0.03 -11.17
C ARG A 368 20.64 -1.11 -10.32
N LEU A 369 21.33 -1.70 -9.33
CA LEU A 369 20.69 -2.62 -8.39
C LEU A 369 19.66 -1.92 -7.49
N LEU A 370 19.92 -0.66 -7.10
CA LEU A 370 18.95 0.16 -6.37
C LEU A 370 17.79 0.58 -7.27
N GLU A 371 18.04 0.86 -8.54
CA GLU A 371 16.99 1.17 -9.52
C GLU A 371 16.05 -0.03 -9.78
N GLU A 372 16.52 -1.28 -9.70
CA GLU A 372 15.62 -2.45 -9.74
C GLU A 372 14.60 -2.44 -8.59
N GLU A 373 15.02 -1.96 -7.40
CA GLU A 373 14.15 -1.86 -6.21
C GLU A 373 13.25 -0.61 -6.28
N ASP A 374 13.76 0.50 -6.79
CA ASP A 374 13.02 1.75 -7.04
C ASP A 374 13.25 2.26 -8.46
N PRO A 375 12.43 1.81 -9.43
CA PRO A 375 12.58 2.17 -10.85
C PRO A 375 12.48 3.67 -11.13
N LEU A 376 11.90 4.46 -10.21
CA LEU A 376 11.78 5.91 -10.37
C LEU A 376 13.08 6.67 -10.07
N LEU A 377 14.12 5.99 -9.60
CA LEU A 377 15.46 6.60 -9.49
C LEU A 377 16.03 7.00 -10.84
N HIS A 378 15.59 6.39 -11.95
CA HIS A 378 16.02 6.71 -13.32
C HIS A 378 17.51 7.03 -13.39
N ILE A 379 18.32 6.02 -13.10
CA ILE A 379 19.79 6.18 -13.10
C ILE A 379 20.30 6.35 -14.53
N VAL A 380 20.89 7.49 -14.82
CA VAL A 380 21.42 7.83 -16.14
C VAL A 380 22.93 8.05 -16.05
N TRP A 381 23.66 7.47 -17.00
CA TRP A 381 25.04 7.79 -17.26
C TRP A 381 25.12 8.84 -18.36
N ASP A 382 25.66 10.02 -18.04
CA ASP A 382 25.93 11.08 -19.02
C ASP A 382 27.34 10.89 -19.56
N GLU A 383 27.46 10.34 -20.76
CA GLU A 383 28.75 10.06 -21.40
C GLU A 383 29.55 11.33 -21.68
N THR A 384 28.88 12.45 -21.95
CA THR A 384 29.54 13.72 -22.30
C THR A 384 30.23 14.34 -21.09
N LEU A 385 29.57 14.27 -19.93
CA LEU A 385 30.06 14.84 -18.69
C LEU A 385 30.80 13.82 -17.81
N GLY A 386 30.69 12.52 -18.10
CA GLY A 386 31.21 11.44 -17.25
C GLY A 386 30.54 11.37 -15.89
N GLU A 387 29.25 11.69 -15.82
CA GLU A 387 28.50 11.83 -14.59
C GLU A 387 27.38 10.81 -14.46
N ILE A 388 27.14 10.35 -13.24
CA ILE A 388 25.94 9.57 -12.90
C ILE A 388 24.87 10.54 -12.39
N ARG A 389 23.65 10.41 -12.89
CA ARG A 389 22.48 11.17 -12.43
C ARG A 389 21.39 10.26 -11.92
N ALA A 390 20.73 10.69 -10.85
CA ALA A 390 19.59 10.00 -10.24
C ALA A 390 18.42 10.96 -10.07
N GLN A 391 17.18 10.46 -10.24
CA GLN A 391 15.97 11.21 -9.95
C GLN A 391 15.45 10.83 -8.56
N VAL A 392 14.98 11.83 -7.80
CA VAL A 392 14.41 11.64 -6.47
C VAL A 392 13.17 12.52 -6.29
N MET A 393 12.26 12.06 -5.43
CA MET A 393 11.03 12.79 -5.09
C MET A 393 11.29 13.98 -4.18
N GLY A 394 12.30 13.89 -3.30
CA GLY A 394 12.60 14.92 -2.32
C GLY A 394 13.89 14.68 -1.54
N GLN A 395 14.15 15.60 -0.61
CA GLN A 395 15.40 15.62 0.15
C GLN A 395 15.54 14.42 1.10
N VAL A 396 14.46 13.96 1.71
CA VAL A 396 14.51 12.82 2.63
C VAL A 396 14.87 11.55 1.88
N GLN A 397 14.31 11.33 0.68
CA GLN A 397 14.67 10.19 -0.17
C GLN A 397 16.15 10.24 -0.56
N MET A 398 16.70 11.42 -0.87
CA MET A 398 18.13 11.61 -1.19
C MET A 398 19.03 11.20 -0.02
N GLU A 399 18.69 11.61 1.21
CA GLU A 399 19.45 11.23 2.40
C GLU A 399 19.39 9.73 2.70
N ILE A 400 18.25 9.10 2.46
CA ILE A 400 18.10 7.65 2.56
C ILE A 400 18.94 6.95 1.50
N LEU A 401 18.93 7.44 0.27
CA LEU A 401 19.74 6.88 -0.83
C LEU A 401 21.24 6.95 -0.52
N LYS A 402 21.74 8.06 0.04
CA LYS A 402 23.12 8.16 0.56
C LYS A 402 23.44 7.06 1.57
N SER A 403 22.55 6.90 2.54
CA SER A 403 22.72 5.90 3.61
C SER A 403 22.73 4.48 3.06
N GLN A 404 21.84 4.17 2.09
CA GLN A 404 21.80 2.86 1.43
C GLN A 404 23.07 2.56 0.61
N ILE A 405 23.59 3.56 -0.09
CA ILE A 405 24.84 3.42 -0.86
C ILE A 405 26.00 3.13 0.08
N LEU A 406 26.10 3.87 1.18
CA LEU A 406 27.14 3.65 2.17
C LEU A 406 27.02 2.26 2.83
N GLU A 407 25.82 1.87 3.27
CA GLU A 407 25.56 0.61 3.95
C GLU A 407 25.85 -0.61 3.06
N ARG A 408 25.40 -0.54 1.78
CA ARG A 408 25.48 -1.71 0.87
C ARG A 408 26.79 -1.81 0.12
N PHE A 409 27.39 -0.66 -0.22
CA PHE A 409 28.55 -0.63 -1.13
C PHE A 409 29.80 -0.03 -0.48
N GLY A 410 29.69 0.49 0.75
CA GLY A 410 30.82 1.05 1.50
C GLY A 410 31.36 2.34 0.90
N VAL A 411 30.62 3.04 0.05
CA VAL A 411 31.04 4.28 -0.62
C VAL A 411 30.20 5.45 -0.11
N GLU A 412 30.86 6.47 0.40
CA GLU A 412 30.21 7.72 0.80
C GLU A 412 30.07 8.61 -0.43
N VAL A 413 28.83 8.87 -0.85
CA VAL A 413 28.54 9.74 -1.99
C VAL A 413 27.91 11.05 -1.53
N ASP A 414 28.04 12.08 -2.37
CA ASP A 414 27.31 13.33 -2.22
C ASP A 414 26.39 13.59 -3.43
N PHE A 415 25.52 14.57 -3.32
CA PHE A 415 24.65 14.98 -4.41
C PHE A 415 24.90 16.45 -4.75
N GLY A 416 25.03 16.71 -6.04
CA GLY A 416 25.19 18.04 -6.59
C GLY A 416 23.92 18.90 -6.48
N THR A 417 23.91 20.03 -7.19
CA THR A 417 22.72 20.87 -7.31
C THR A 417 21.63 20.14 -8.11
N GLY A 418 20.41 20.17 -7.57
CA GLY A 418 19.26 19.56 -8.25
C GLY A 418 18.82 20.37 -9.47
N ASN A 419 18.49 19.66 -10.54
CA ASN A 419 17.87 20.23 -11.72
C ASN A 419 16.44 19.75 -11.87
N ILE A 420 15.55 20.60 -12.37
CA ILE A 420 14.16 20.23 -12.63
C ILE A 420 14.10 19.31 -13.86
N VAL A 421 13.33 18.24 -13.75
CA VAL A 421 13.04 17.36 -14.90
C VAL A 421 11.94 18.00 -15.73
N TYR A 422 12.31 18.49 -16.91
CA TYR A 422 11.33 19.02 -17.87
C TYR A 422 10.72 17.88 -18.66
N LYS A 423 9.40 17.98 -18.89
CA LYS A 423 8.65 17.09 -19.78
C LYS A 423 8.10 17.87 -20.94
N GLU A 424 8.24 17.30 -22.13
CA GLU A 424 7.64 17.85 -23.33
C GLU A 424 6.41 17.03 -23.73
N THR A 425 5.41 17.68 -24.32
CA THR A 425 4.25 17.02 -24.88
C THR A 425 3.82 17.73 -26.17
N ILE A 426 3.22 16.98 -27.06
CA ILE A 426 2.62 17.54 -28.26
C ILE A 426 1.19 17.98 -27.93
N GLN A 427 0.82 19.21 -28.33
CA GLN A 427 -0.53 19.77 -28.09
C GLN A 427 -1.58 19.26 -29.08
N ARG A 428 -1.16 18.71 -30.22
CA ARG A 428 -2.02 18.17 -31.29
C ARG A 428 -1.31 17.01 -31.99
N PRO A 429 -2.05 16.09 -32.60
CA PRO A 429 -1.43 15.05 -33.44
C PRO A 429 -0.50 15.68 -34.48
N VAL A 430 0.69 15.15 -34.60
CA VAL A 430 1.69 15.53 -35.59
C VAL A 430 2.16 14.29 -36.32
N GLU A 431 2.40 14.43 -37.63
CA GLU A 431 3.00 13.38 -38.46
C GLU A 431 4.51 13.58 -38.48
N GLY A 432 5.25 12.51 -38.21
CA GLY A 432 6.70 12.49 -38.28
C GLY A 432 7.17 11.41 -39.25
N VAL A 433 8.14 11.74 -40.11
CA VAL A 433 8.76 10.77 -41.00
C VAL A 433 10.11 10.35 -40.40
N GLY A 434 10.28 9.05 -40.19
CA GLY A 434 11.55 8.46 -39.75
C GLY A 434 12.24 7.80 -40.94
N HIS A 435 13.52 8.13 -41.18
CA HIS A 435 14.35 7.48 -42.17
C HIS A 435 15.38 6.59 -41.46
N PHE A 436 15.39 5.30 -41.83
CA PHE A 436 16.30 4.33 -41.24
C PHE A 436 17.06 3.57 -42.33
N GLU A 437 18.36 3.61 -42.29
CA GLU A 437 19.27 2.94 -43.24
C GLU A 437 20.03 1.78 -42.56
N PRO A 438 19.47 0.57 -42.47
CA PRO A 438 20.21 -0.60 -42.01
C PRO A 438 20.93 -1.26 -43.18
N LEU A 439 22.23 -1.44 -43.10
CA LEU A 439 23.03 -2.27 -44.01
C LEU A 439 22.81 -1.96 -45.51
N ARG A 440 22.75 -0.68 -45.90
CA ARG A 440 22.52 -0.18 -47.26
C ARG A 440 21.10 -0.40 -47.82
N HIS A 441 20.10 -0.70 -46.99
CA HIS A 441 18.72 -0.66 -47.39
C HIS A 441 18.03 0.51 -46.69
N TYR A 442 17.22 1.26 -47.45
CA TYR A 442 16.43 2.36 -46.94
C TYR A 442 15.05 1.85 -46.53
N ALA A 443 14.57 2.29 -45.39
CA ALA A 443 13.20 2.09 -44.96
C ALA A 443 12.62 3.44 -44.49
N GLU A 444 11.55 3.83 -45.04
CA GLU A 444 10.79 5.05 -44.69
C GLU A 444 9.47 4.69 -43.98
#